data_30a7287405712db442a7e979bf254714
#
_entry.id   30a7287405712db442a7e979bf254714
#
_cell.length_a   1.000
_cell.length_b   1.000
_cell.length_c   1.000
_cell.angle_alpha   90.00
_cell.angle_beta   90.00
_cell.angle_gamma   90.00
#
_symmetry.space_group_name_H-M   'P 1'
#
loop_
_entity.id
_entity.type
_entity.pdbx_description
1 polymer ?
#
loop_
_entity_poly.entity_id
_entity_poly.type
_entity_poly.pdbx_seq_one_letter_code
_entity_poly.pdbx_strand_id
1 'polypeptide(L)'
;DKIQNRRFARCLHLHEDYDSLGNYLYELSDSPRLGRKILEACAPIIPIDLSSEIEGYDFDQGILHNTKEDVARLVAETEFEGAEPCQLFLHHTDLSITFESPSELDLNLRIATHLQAIDTFVKG
;
A
#
# COMPACT_ATOMS: atom_id res chain seq x y z
N ASP A 1 -13.57 12.28 -17.40
CA ASP A 1 -13.16 11.61 -16.18
C ASP A 1 -13.39 12.51 -14.98
N LYS A 2 -14.06 11.98 -13.96
CA LYS A 2 -14.43 12.75 -12.78
C LYS A 2 -13.23 13.24 -11.97
N ILE A 3 -12.07 12.58 -12.07
CA ILE A 3 -10.88 12.95 -11.31
C ILE A 3 -9.81 13.63 -12.17
N GLN A 4 -10.08 13.88 -13.44
CA GLN A 4 -9.08 14.32 -14.41
C GLN A 4 -8.23 15.51 -13.94
N ASN A 5 -8.84 16.51 -13.33
CA ASN A 5 -8.16 17.73 -12.89
C ASN A 5 -8.09 17.85 -11.37
N ARG A 6 -8.30 16.77 -10.65
CA ARG A 6 -8.29 16.79 -9.18
C ARG A 6 -6.98 16.32 -8.62
N ARG A 7 -6.64 16.85 -7.44
CA ARG A 7 -5.53 16.35 -6.65
C ARG A 7 -6.06 15.95 -5.28
N PHE A 8 -5.47 14.89 -4.74
CA PHE A 8 -5.78 14.38 -3.41
C PHE A 8 -4.53 14.51 -2.55
N ALA A 9 -4.70 14.85 -1.28
CA ALA A 9 -3.56 14.94 -0.38
C ALA A 9 -2.84 13.61 -0.28
N ARG A 10 -3.61 12.50 -0.21
CA ARG A 10 -3.06 11.14 -0.14
C ARG A 10 -4.18 10.15 -0.38
N CYS A 11 -3.81 8.94 -0.77
CA CYS A 11 -4.75 7.87 -1.10
C CYS A 11 -4.41 6.60 -0.33
N LEU A 12 -5.43 5.90 0.14
CA LEU A 12 -5.28 4.60 0.78
C LEU A 12 -6.18 3.60 0.06
N HIS A 13 -5.59 2.48 -0.35
CA HIS A 13 -6.29 1.36 -0.96
C HIS A 13 -6.23 0.17 -0.01
N LEU A 14 -7.36 -0.48 0.24
CA LEU A 14 -7.45 -1.63 1.14
C LEU A 14 -7.71 -2.88 0.32
N HIS A 15 -6.80 -3.83 0.40
CA HIS A 15 -6.87 -5.09 -0.34
C HIS A 15 -6.64 -6.27 0.59
N GLU A 16 -6.88 -7.47 0.08
CA GLU A 16 -6.58 -8.72 0.77
C GLU A 16 -5.85 -9.67 -0.16
N ASP A 17 -4.94 -10.47 0.42
CA ASP A 17 -4.13 -11.44 -0.31
C ASP A 17 -4.27 -12.80 0.36
N TYR A 18 -4.74 -13.80 -0.37
CA TYR A 18 -4.97 -15.11 0.20
C TYR A 18 -3.68 -15.90 0.47
N ASP A 19 -2.58 -15.51 -0.16
CA ASP A 19 -1.28 -16.17 0.01
C ASP A 19 -0.40 -15.53 1.08
N SER A 20 -0.76 -14.38 1.62
CA SER A 20 0.13 -13.69 2.55
C SER A 20 0.11 -14.30 3.94
N LEU A 21 1.25 -14.18 4.63
CA LEU A 21 1.45 -14.68 5.99
C LEU A 21 1.11 -13.62 7.04
N GLY A 22 0.92 -12.37 6.63
CA GLY A 22 0.63 -11.27 7.53
C GLY A 22 0.31 -10.02 6.72
N ASN A 23 0.22 -8.89 7.41
CA ASN A 23 -0.01 -7.59 6.74
C ASN A 23 1.25 -7.14 6.02
N TYR A 24 1.07 -6.53 4.85
CA TYR A 24 2.14 -5.86 4.13
C TYR A 24 1.54 -4.72 3.31
N LEU A 25 2.39 -3.88 2.73
CA LEU A 25 1.86 -2.77 1.93
C LEU A 25 2.85 -2.29 0.88
N TYR A 26 2.30 -1.59 -0.09
CA TYR A 26 3.04 -0.81 -1.07
C TYR A 26 2.91 0.65 -0.69
N GLU A 27 4.03 1.35 -0.60
CA GLU A 27 4.00 2.79 -0.38
C GLU A 27 4.59 3.51 -1.59
N LEU A 28 3.78 4.33 -2.24
CA LEU A 28 4.21 5.16 -3.36
C LEU A 28 4.33 6.59 -2.86
N SER A 29 5.56 7.08 -2.76
CA SER A 29 5.86 8.42 -2.26
C SER A 29 7.29 8.76 -2.61
N ASP A 30 7.64 10.04 -2.66
CA ASP A 30 9.04 10.42 -2.89
C ASP A 30 9.89 10.23 -1.64
N SER A 31 9.28 10.19 -0.46
CA SER A 31 9.95 9.79 0.75
C SER A 31 8.99 9.03 1.65
N PRO A 32 9.44 7.92 2.28
CA PRO A 32 8.57 7.13 3.15
C PRO A 32 7.99 7.95 4.29
N ARG A 33 6.70 7.83 4.54
CA ARG A 33 6.02 8.61 5.57
C ARG A 33 5.15 7.79 6.50
N LEU A 34 4.12 7.11 5.98
CA LEU A 34 3.09 6.48 6.79
C LEU A 34 3.12 4.96 6.82
N GLY A 35 3.70 4.32 5.80
CA GLY A 35 3.65 2.87 5.69
C GLY A 35 4.13 2.14 6.94
N ARG A 36 5.27 2.54 7.46
CA ARG A 36 5.83 1.90 8.66
C ARG A 36 4.92 2.10 9.87
N LYS A 37 4.38 3.30 10.05
CA LYS A 37 3.46 3.58 11.15
C LYS A 37 2.20 2.72 11.08
N ILE A 38 1.67 2.55 9.87
CA ILE A 38 0.47 1.73 9.65
C ILE A 38 0.75 0.28 10.02
N LEU A 39 1.83 -0.29 9.49
CA LEU A 39 2.16 -1.69 9.77
C LEU A 39 2.42 -1.92 11.27
N GLU A 40 3.13 -1.02 11.92
CA GLU A 40 3.40 -1.14 13.35
C GLU A 40 2.12 -1.04 14.18
N ALA A 41 1.21 -0.15 13.81
CA ALA A 41 -0.07 0.00 14.50
C ALA A 41 -0.95 -1.25 14.34
N CYS A 42 -0.88 -1.92 13.19
CA CYS A 42 -1.67 -3.10 12.90
C CYS A 42 -1.03 -4.40 13.40
N ALA A 43 0.26 -4.41 13.69
CA ALA A 43 0.99 -5.61 14.09
C ALA A 43 0.42 -6.36 15.30
N PRO A 44 -0.13 -5.69 16.33
CA PRO A 44 -0.77 -6.39 17.44
C PRO A 44 -2.03 -7.18 17.05
N ILE A 45 -2.65 -6.81 15.92
CA ILE A 45 -3.87 -7.46 15.42
C ILE A 45 -3.49 -8.61 14.50
N ILE A 46 -2.72 -8.32 13.45
CA ILE A 46 -2.19 -9.31 12.51
C ILE A 46 -0.72 -8.97 12.30
N PRO A 47 0.21 -9.91 12.54
CA PRO A 47 1.64 -9.63 12.38
C PRO A 47 2.01 -9.19 10.98
N ILE A 48 3.14 -8.52 10.86
CA ILE A 48 3.70 -8.10 9.56
C ILE A 48 4.23 -9.33 8.83
N ASP A 49 3.98 -9.41 7.53
CA ASP A 49 4.61 -10.42 6.69
C ASP A 49 6.07 -10.00 6.45
N LEU A 50 6.99 -10.72 7.06
CA LEU A 50 8.42 -10.42 7.00
C LEU A 50 9.15 -11.15 5.87
N SER A 51 8.41 -11.77 4.94
CA SER A 51 9.00 -12.44 3.79
C SER A 51 9.81 -11.44 2.95
N SER A 52 10.98 -11.87 2.46
CA SER A 52 11.82 -11.01 1.63
C SER A 52 11.24 -10.82 0.23
N GLU A 53 10.38 -11.75 -0.21
CA GLU A 53 9.71 -11.68 -1.51
C GLU A 53 8.23 -11.97 -1.34
N ILE A 54 7.39 -11.10 -1.89
CA ILE A 54 5.92 -11.26 -1.89
C ILE A 54 5.45 -10.92 -3.31
N GLU A 55 4.64 -11.80 -3.89
CA GLU A 55 4.09 -11.59 -5.24
C GLU A 55 5.17 -11.35 -6.30
N GLY A 56 6.36 -11.92 -6.11
CA GLY A 56 7.45 -11.77 -7.06
C GLY A 56 8.28 -10.51 -6.91
N TYR A 57 8.03 -9.71 -5.89
CA TYR A 57 8.75 -8.45 -5.63
C TYR A 57 9.50 -8.51 -4.31
N ASP A 58 10.59 -7.75 -4.22
CA ASP A 58 11.39 -7.65 -3.00
C ASP A 58 10.74 -6.69 -2.01
N PHE A 59 10.51 -7.17 -0.79
CA PHE A 59 9.94 -6.38 0.29
C PHE A 59 10.94 -6.24 1.43
N ASP A 60 10.89 -5.10 2.10
CA ASP A 60 11.69 -4.82 3.27
C ASP A 60 10.78 -4.62 4.47
N GLN A 61 10.77 -5.59 5.40
CA GLN A 61 9.95 -5.53 6.61
C GLN A 61 8.49 -5.19 6.31
N GLY A 62 7.94 -5.86 5.30
CA GLY A 62 6.54 -5.70 4.93
C GLY A 62 6.23 -4.53 4.02
N ILE A 63 7.22 -3.79 3.56
CA ILE A 63 7.00 -2.61 2.70
C ILE A 63 7.78 -2.72 1.40
N LEU A 64 7.09 -2.43 0.29
CA LEU A 64 7.74 -2.13 -0.98
C LEU A 64 7.49 -0.65 -1.27
N HIS A 65 8.56 0.12 -1.32
CA HIS A 65 8.50 1.57 -1.52
C HIS A 65 9.02 1.95 -2.91
N ASN A 66 8.25 2.79 -3.62
CA ASN A 66 8.67 3.35 -4.89
C ASN A 66 8.42 4.84 -4.95
N THR A 67 9.33 5.57 -5.56
CA THR A 67 9.21 7.01 -5.81
C THR A 67 8.44 7.25 -7.12
N LYS A 68 8.11 8.52 -7.40
CA LYS A 68 7.51 8.88 -8.70
C LYS A 68 8.40 8.50 -9.87
N GLU A 69 9.71 8.69 -9.71
CA GLU A 69 10.66 8.29 -10.74
C GLU A 69 10.62 6.78 -10.99
N ASP A 70 10.59 5.98 -9.91
CA ASP A 70 10.51 4.53 -10.02
C ASP A 70 9.25 4.09 -10.77
N VAL A 71 8.11 4.65 -10.40
CA VAL A 71 6.82 4.29 -11.00
C VAL A 71 6.76 4.71 -12.46
N ALA A 72 7.23 5.92 -12.76
CA ALA A 72 7.25 6.43 -14.14
C ALA A 72 8.15 5.55 -15.02
N ARG A 73 9.29 5.11 -14.50
CA ARG A 73 10.20 4.23 -15.23
C ARG A 73 9.55 2.87 -15.49
N LEU A 74 8.88 2.31 -14.49
CA LEU A 74 8.20 1.03 -14.63
C LEU A 74 7.12 1.09 -15.70
N VAL A 75 6.30 2.14 -15.69
CA VAL A 75 5.24 2.33 -16.68
C VAL A 75 5.83 2.47 -18.08
N ALA A 76 6.91 3.26 -18.22
CA ALA A 76 7.54 3.48 -19.51
C ALA A 76 8.19 2.19 -20.07
N GLU A 77 8.87 1.42 -19.21
CA GLU A 77 9.59 0.21 -19.65
C GLU A 77 8.67 -0.94 -20.00
N THR A 78 7.52 -1.04 -19.35
CA THR A 78 6.61 -2.16 -19.54
C THR A 78 5.46 -1.85 -20.49
N GLU A 79 5.35 -0.62 -20.97
CA GLU A 79 4.20 -0.14 -21.75
C GLU A 79 2.88 -0.37 -21.01
N PHE A 80 2.97 -0.48 -19.70
CA PHE A 80 1.83 -0.76 -18.83
C PHE A 80 1.33 0.55 -18.24
N GLU A 81 0.02 0.82 -18.41
CA GLU A 81 -0.57 2.05 -17.89
C GLU A 81 -0.60 2.11 -16.36
N GLY A 82 -0.34 0.97 -15.73
CA GLY A 82 -0.31 0.88 -14.29
C GLY A 82 -1.66 0.60 -13.68
N ALA A 83 -1.63 0.04 -12.47
CA ALA A 83 -2.83 -0.13 -11.67
C ALA A 83 -3.32 1.24 -11.20
N GLU A 84 -4.55 1.30 -10.73
CA GLU A 84 -5.13 2.55 -10.24
C GLU A 84 -4.26 3.29 -9.22
N PRO A 85 -3.66 2.61 -8.19
CA PRO A 85 -2.77 3.31 -7.26
C PRO A 85 -1.61 4.02 -7.95
N CYS A 86 -1.02 3.41 -8.98
CA CYS A 86 0.10 4.00 -9.72
C CYS A 86 -0.35 5.22 -10.50
N GLN A 87 -1.51 5.14 -11.16
CA GLN A 87 -2.05 6.28 -11.93
C GLN A 87 -2.40 7.45 -11.00
N LEU A 88 -3.03 7.17 -9.87
CA LEU A 88 -3.34 8.20 -8.88
C LEU A 88 -2.06 8.86 -8.37
N PHE A 89 -1.04 8.06 -8.06
CA PHE A 89 0.23 8.58 -7.56
C PHE A 89 0.92 9.46 -8.59
N LEU A 90 0.98 9.03 -9.84
CA LEU A 90 1.66 9.80 -10.89
C LEU A 90 0.97 11.13 -11.18
N HIS A 91 -0.36 11.19 -11.10
CA HIS A 91 -1.11 12.31 -11.64
C HIS A 91 -1.97 13.07 -10.64
N HIS A 92 -2.29 12.49 -9.47
CA HIS A 92 -3.30 13.05 -8.59
C HIS A 92 -2.91 13.16 -7.12
N THR A 93 -1.82 12.55 -6.68
CA THR A 93 -1.44 12.58 -5.27
C THR A 93 0.07 12.42 -5.10
N ASP A 94 0.58 12.81 -3.93
CA ASP A 94 1.99 12.65 -3.58
C ASP A 94 2.24 11.46 -2.65
N LEU A 95 1.17 10.80 -2.19
CA LEU A 95 1.27 9.60 -1.36
C LEU A 95 0.13 8.66 -1.67
N SER A 96 0.46 7.44 -2.04
CA SER A 96 -0.53 6.38 -2.24
C SER A 96 -0.06 5.13 -1.52
N ILE A 97 -0.89 4.58 -0.63
CA ILE A 97 -0.59 3.37 0.10
C ILE A 97 -1.62 2.31 -0.27
N THR A 98 -1.16 1.12 -0.63
CA THR A 98 -2.00 -0.04 -0.81
C THR A 98 -1.69 -1.01 0.32
N PHE A 99 -2.64 -1.20 1.23
CA PHE A 99 -2.51 -2.05 2.40
C PHE A 99 -3.13 -3.41 2.11
N GLU A 100 -2.37 -4.48 2.35
CA GLU A 100 -2.81 -5.85 2.09
C GLU A 100 -2.89 -6.63 3.39
N SER A 101 -4.01 -7.28 3.64
CA SER A 101 -4.16 -8.18 4.79
C SER A 101 -4.42 -9.61 4.30
N PRO A 102 -4.08 -10.63 5.13
CA PRO A 102 -4.32 -12.03 4.74
C PRO A 102 -5.81 -12.35 4.76
N SER A 103 -6.35 -12.74 3.60
CA SER A 103 -7.80 -13.02 3.48
C SER A 103 -8.24 -14.33 4.11
N GLU A 104 -7.29 -15.22 4.44
CA GLU A 104 -7.61 -16.53 5.02
C GLU A 104 -7.67 -16.53 6.54
N LEU A 105 -7.46 -15.40 7.18
CA LEU A 105 -7.62 -15.26 8.62
C LEU A 105 -9.07 -14.93 8.98
N ASP A 106 -9.37 -15.00 10.27
CA ASP A 106 -10.69 -14.69 10.78
C ASP A 106 -11.16 -13.30 10.34
N LEU A 107 -12.43 -13.20 9.95
CA LEU A 107 -13.00 -11.96 9.45
C LEU A 107 -12.89 -10.81 10.45
N ASN A 108 -13.07 -11.09 11.75
CA ASN A 108 -12.99 -10.05 12.76
C ASN A 108 -11.58 -9.44 12.85
N LEU A 109 -10.54 -10.26 12.68
CA LEU A 109 -9.16 -9.77 12.66
C LEU A 109 -8.90 -8.92 11.42
N ARG A 110 -9.44 -9.34 10.27
CA ARG A 110 -9.27 -8.61 9.02
C ARG A 110 -9.96 -7.25 9.07
N ILE A 111 -11.18 -7.21 9.61
CA ILE A 111 -11.88 -5.94 9.81
C ILE A 111 -11.11 -5.03 10.76
N ALA A 112 -10.66 -5.58 11.90
CA ALA A 112 -9.93 -4.80 12.90
C ALA A 112 -8.64 -4.20 12.33
N THR A 113 -7.88 -4.98 11.55
CA THR A 113 -6.63 -4.49 10.98
C THR A 113 -6.88 -3.40 9.93
N HIS A 114 -7.93 -3.54 9.10
CA HIS A 114 -8.27 -2.51 8.13
C HIS A 114 -8.74 -1.21 8.81
N LEU A 115 -9.54 -1.32 9.87
CA LEU A 115 -9.97 -0.14 10.62
C LEU A 115 -8.78 0.56 11.28
N GLN A 116 -7.83 -0.21 11.82
CA GLN A 116 -6.62 0.37 12.41
C GLN A 116 -5.75 1.04 11.34
N ALA A 117 -5.65 0.44 10.15
CA ALA A 117 -4.90 1.04 9.05
C ALA A 117 -5.52 2.38 8.64
N ILE A 118 -6.84 2.43 8.52
CA ILE A 118 -7.55 3.67 8.19
C ILE A 118 -7.30 4.73 9.26
N ASP A 119 -7.45 4.36 10.53
CA ASP A 119 -7.27 5.30 11.64
C ASP A 119 -5.86 5.90 11.64
N THR A 120 -4.84 5.07 11.49
CA THR A 120 -3.45 5.52 11.46
C THR A 120 -3.19 6.42 10.24
N PHE A 121 -3.74 6.03 9.08
CA PHE A 121 -3.58 6.80 7.85
C PHE A 121 -4.20 8.20 7.99
N VAL A 122 -5.39 8.27 8.56
CA VAL A 122 -6.10 9.55 8.73
C VAL A 122 -5.38 10.47 9.72
N LYS A 123 -4.85 9.90 10.81
CA LYS A 123 -4.15 10.68 11.84
C LYS A 123 -2.71 11.03 11.50
N GLY A 124 -2.10 10.23 10.67
CA GLY A 124 -0.72 10.42 10.24
C GLY A 124 -0.59 11.45 9.13
#